data_59535bf1d29c2f7ce0e3381abd45e925
#
_entry.id   59535bf1d29c2f7ce0e3381abd45e925
#
_cell.length_a   1.000
_cell.length_b   1.000
_cell.length_c   1.000
_cell.angle_alpha   90.00
_cell.angle_beta   90.00
_cell.angle_gamma   90.00
#
_symmetry.space_group_name_H-M   'P 1'
#
loop_
_entity.id
_entity.type
_entity.pdbx_description
1 polymer ?
#
loop_
_entity_poly.entity_id
_entity_poly.type
_entity_poly.pdbx_seq_one_letter_code
_entity_poly.pdbx_strand_id
1 'polypeptide(L)'
;ICISKERGTEKHEVAEAGFVKDWGIQGDAHAGKWHRQVSLLSFEKIEEFRAKGADVAFGAFGENLIVEGFDLRNVPVDSEIRIGDAVRLKVTQIGKECHSHCAIYQRMGDCIMPREGIFAEVLTGGMIRVGDCVEVVMPQEDRPYSVAVITLSDKAFAGERDDLSGPAIEKILKDSEEKDHIRFDIKETILLPDGEEGLKKQLIRLA
;
A
#
# COMPACT_ATOMS: atom_id res chain seq x y z
N ILE A 1 -17.36 9.18 0.11
CA ILE A 1 -17.70 7.74 0.06
C ILE A 1 -18.28 7.44 -1.31
N CYS A 2 -17.76 6.43 -2.01
CA CYS A 2 -18.20 6.07 -3.36
C CYS A 2 -18.46 4.57 -3.49
N ILE A 3 -19.55 4.20 -4.19
CA ILE A 3 -19.93 2.82 -4.45
C ILE A 3 -20.35 2.63 -5.90
N SER A 4 -20.28 1.41 -6.41
CA SER A 4 -20.86 1.02 -7.70
C SER A 4 -21.58 -0.32 -7.56
N LYS A 5 -22.65 -0.51 -8.34
CA LYS A 5 -23.37 -1.78 -8.37
C LYS A 5 -22.72 -2.82 -9.28
N GLU A 6 -21.86 -2.39 -10.19
CA GLU A 6 -21.21 -3.23 -11.19
C GLU A 6 -19.70 -3.06 -11.16
N ARG A 7 -18.97 -4.14 -11.37
CA ARG A 7 -17.50 -4.11 -11.49
C ARG A 7 -17.08 -3.47 -12.80
N GLY A 8 -15.97 -2.70 -12.75
CA GLY A 8 -15.41 -2.05 -13.93
C GLY A 8 -16.12 -0.75 -14.34
N THR A 9 -17.09 -0.29 -13.56
CA THR A 9 -17.75 1.01 -13.71
C THR A 9 -17.20 2.03 -12.73
N GLU A 10 -17.34 3.31 -13.06
CA GLU A 10 -17.05 4.39 -12.10
C GLU A 10 -18.00 4.29 -10.91
N LYS A 11 -17.49 4.61 -9.73
CA LYS A 11 -18.29 4.67 -8.51
C LYS A 11 -18.97 6.05 -8.41
N HIS A 12 -20.08 6.10 -7.75
CA HIS A 12 -20.82 7.36 -7.48
C HIS A 12 -20.85 7.66 -5.99
N GLU A 13 -20.89 8.94 -5.67
CA GLU A 13 -20.89 9.43 -4.30
C GLU A 13 -22.15 9.07 -3.56
N VAL A 14 -22.01 8.73 -2.29
CA VAL A 14 -23.09 8.52 -1.31
C VAL A 14 -22.76 9.24 -0.01
N ALA A 15 -23.79 9.74 0.68
CA ALA A 15 -23.62 10.46 1.94
C ALA A 15 -23.22 9.54 3.11
N GLU A 16 -23.65 8.28 3.06
CA GLU A 16 -23.36 7.28 4.09
C GLU A 16 -23.27 5.89 3.48
N ALA A 17 -22.57 4.98 4.15
CA ALA A 17 -22.45 3.60 3.72
C ALA A 17 -22.31 2.64 4.91
N GLY A 18 -22.92 1.47 4.79
CA GLY A 18 -22.77 0.38 5.75
C GLY A 18 -21.57 -0.51 5.40
N PHE A 19 -20.77 -0.83 6.39
CA PHE A 19 -19.63 -1.74 6.28
C PHE A 19 -19.94 -3.06 6.96
N VAL A 20 -19.58 -4.16 6.33
CA VAL A 20 -19.79 -5.51 6.84
C VAL A 20 -18.44 -6.19 7.03
N LYS A 21 -18.22 -6.71 8.25
CA LYS A 21 -17.00 -7.44 8.60
C LYS A 21 -16.72 -8.56 7.60
N ASP A 22 -15.45 -8.73 7.22
CA ASP A 22 -14.94 -9.76 6.30
C ASP A 22 -15.63 -9.76 4.92
N TRP A 23 -16.27 -8.62 4.56
CA TRP A 23 -17.03 -8.53 3.32
C TRP A 23 -16.79 -7.23 2.53
N GLY A 24 -16.88 -6.07 3.18
CA GLY A 24 -16.72 -4.76 2.52
C GLY A 24 -17.95 -3.86 2.67
N ILE A 25 -18.20 -3.01 1.69
CA ILE A 25 -19.29 -2.02 1.70
C ILE A 25 -20.57 -2.63 1.15
N GLN A 26 -21.68 -2.43 1.86
CA GLN A 26 -23.00 -2.87 1.41
C GLN A 26 -23.37 -2.23 0.09
N GLY A 27 -23.77 -3.06 -0.88
CA GLY A 27 -24.18 -2.60 -2.21
C GLY A 27 -23.03 -2.22 -3.16
N ASP A 28 -21.79 -2.35 -2.73
CA ASP A 28 -20.63 -2.18 -3.63
C ASP A 28 -20.29 -3.49 -4.33
N ALA A 29 -20.03 -3.42 -5.64
CA ALA A 29 -19.74 -4.59 -6.47
C ALA A 29 -18.40 -5.27 -6.14
N HIS A 30 -17.48 -4.57 -5.43
CA HIS A 30 -16.20 -5.11 -5.02
C HIS A 30 -16.24 -5.77 -3.64
N ALA A 31 -17.37 -5.68 -2.92
CA ALA A 31 -17.56 -6.40 -1.68
C ALA A 31 -17.43 -7.92 -1.90
N GLY A 32 -16.79 -8.61 -0.95
CA GLY A 32 -16.57 -10.05 -1.02
C GLY A 32 -15.47 -10.54 -0.10
N LYS A 33 -15.30 -11.87 -0.02
CA LYS A 33 -14.26 -12.53 0.79
C LYS A 33 -12.90 -12.49 0.07
N TRP A 34 -12.23 -11.37 0.12
CA TRP A 34 -10.89 -11.19 -0.45
C TRP A 34 -10.20 -9.99 0.22
N HIS A 35 -8.92 -9.80 -0.01
CA HIS A 35 -8.10 -8.80 0.68
C HIS A 35 -8.29 -7.34 0.20
N ARG A 36 -9.03 -7.09 -0.87
CA ARG A 36 -9.31 -5.74 -1.40
C ARG A 36 -10.80 -5.41 -1.32
N GLN A 37 -11.38 -5.53 -0.12
CA GLN A 37 -12.81 -5.29 0.13
C GLN A 37 -13.17 -3.81 -0.01
N VAL A 38 -12.25 -2.93 0.38
CA VAL A 38 -12.41 -1.47 0.35
C VAL A 38 -11.16 -0.86 -0.27
N SER A 39 -11.34 0.10 -1.16
CA SER A 39 -10.26 0.88 -1.76
C SER A 39 -10.29 2.32 -1.25
N LEU A 40 -9.13 2.87 -0.93
CA LEU A 40 -8.97 4.22 -0.40
C LEU A 40 -7.99 5.03 -1.26
N LEU A 41 -8.22 6.33 -1.35
CA LEU A 41 -7.36 7.27 -2.07
C LEU A 41 -7.33 8.61 -1.32
N SER A 42 -6.18 9.28 -1.29
CA SER A 42 -6.05 10.60 -0.68
C SER A 42 -6.73 11.66 -1.55
N PHE A 43 -7.49 12.54 -0.91
CA PHE A 43 -8.14 13.68 -1.56
C PHE A 43 -7.13 14.55 -2.31
N GLU A 44 -6.00 14.85 -1.68
CA GLU A 44 -4.94 15.68 -2.24
C GLU A 44 -4.37 15.08 -3.52
N LYS A 45 -4.27 13.74 -3.62
CA LYS A 45 -3.79 13.05 -4.83
C LYS A 45 -4.78 13.15 -5.99
N ILE A 46 -6.07 13.18 -5.69
CA ILE A 46 -7.11 13.42 -6.69
C ILE A 46 -7.02 14.88 -7.19
N GLU A 47 -6.87 15.84 -6.26
CA GLU A 47 -6.75 17.25 -6.61
C GLU A 47 -5.45 17.55 -7.41
N GLU A 48 -4.33 16.95 -7.04
CA GLU A 48 -3.09 17.02 -7.82
C GLU A 48 -3.29 16.48 -9.25
N PHE A 49 -4.10 15.44 -9.41
CA PHE A 49 -4.39 14.87 -10.73
C PHE A 49 -5.35 15.77 -11.53
N ARG A 50 -6.35 16.36 -10.88
CA ARG A 50 -7.24 17.38 -11.49
C ARG A 50 -6.46 18.60 -11.95
N ALA A 51 -5.48 19.06 -11.16
CA ALA A 51 -4.62 20.19 -11.51
C ALA A 51 -3.77 19.96 -12.78
N LYS A 52 -3.54 18.70 -13.17
CA LYS A 52 -2.90 18.33 -14.46
C LYS A 52 -3.86 18.37 -15.64
N GLY A 53 -5.09 18.86 -15.45
CA GLY A 53 -6.11 18.98 -16.50
C GLY A 53 -7.06 17.78 -16.61
N ALA A 54 -7.07 16.89 -15.62
CA ALA A 54 -8.00 15.76 -15.60
C ALA A 54 -9.38 16.18 -15.09
N ASP A 55 -10.40 15.99 -15.91
CA ASP A 55 -11.80 16.10 -15.50
C ASP A 55 -12.26 14.73 -14.97
N VAL A 56 -12.12 14.54 -13.65
CA VAL A 56 -12.48 13.30 -12.95
C VAL A 56 -13.35 13.60 -11.74
N ALA A 57 -14.46 12.88 -11.62
CA ALA A 57 -15.31 12.89 -10.43
C ALA A 57 -14.70 12.03 -9.32
N PHE A 58 -15.17 12.16 -8.09
CA PHE A 58 -14.90 11.19 -7.04
C PHE A 58 -15.50 9.84 -7.40
N GLY A 59 -14.77 8.76 -7.16
CA GLY A 59 -15.15 7.41 -7.56
C GLY A 59 -14.64 6.99 -8.95
N ALA A 60 -14.11 7.93 -9.73
CA ALA A 60 -13.66 7.67 -11.11
C ALA A 60 -12.49 6.68 -11.20
N PHE A 61 -11.60 6.64 -10.20
CA PHE A 61 -10.49 5.67 -10.12
C PHE A 61 -10.91 4.32 -9.56
N GLY A 62 -12.19 4.19 -9.14
CA GLY A 62 -12.76 3.01 -8.50
C GLY A 62 -12.53 2.99 -6.98
N GLU A 63 -12.12 4.11 -6.40
CA GLU A 63 -11.99 4.26 -4.96
C GLU A 63 -13.34 4.27 -4.24
N ASN A 64 -13.38 3.69 -3.05
CA ASN A 64 -14.55 3.71 -2.18
C ASN A 64 -14.49 4.88 -1.20
N LEU A 65 -13.33 5.11 -0.61
CA LEU A 65 -13.13 6.16 0.36
C LEU A 65 -12.11 7.16 -0.14
N ILE A 66 -12.47 8.44 -0.02
CA ILE A 66 -11.56 9.57 -0.24
C ILE A 66 -11.27 10.15 1.15
N VAL A 67 -9.99 10.15 1.52
CA VAL A 67 -9.52 10.61 2.82
C VAL A 67 -8.74 11.91 2.64
N GLU A 68 -9.15 12.94 3.36
CA GLU A 68 -8.50 14.25 3.35
C GLU A 68 -7.53 14.39 4.52
N GLY A 69 -6.44 15.13 4.33
CA GLY A 69 -5.48 15.46 5.38
C GLY A 69 -4.46 14.37 5.69
N PHE A 70 -4.39 13.31 4.88
CA PHE A 70 -3.47 12.20 5.10
C PHE A 70 -2.93 11.61 3.79
N ASP A 71 -1.61 11.42 3.72
CA ASP A 71 -0.99 10.68 2.60
C ASP A 71 -1.08 9.18 2.87
N LEU A 72 -2.09 8.55 2.31
CA LEU A 72 -2.37 7.12 2.47
C LEU A 72 -1.26 6.20 1.95
N ARG A 73 -0.44 6.65 1.01
CA ARG A 73 0.67 5.86 0.48
C ARG A 73 1.72 5.52 1.55
N ASN A 74 1.81 6.37 2.59
CA ASN A 74 2.75 6.18 3.71
C ASN A 74 2.17 5.30 4.83
N VAL A 75 0.96 4.74 4.65
CA VAL A 75 0.34 3.83 5.60
C VAL A 75 0.80 2.40 5.33
N PRO A 76 1.59 1.78 6.21
CA PRO A 76 2.07 0.42 6.00
C PRO A 76 0.93 -0.60 5.91
N VAL A 77 1.18 -1.70 5.20
CA VAL A 77 0.33 -2.90 5.30
C VAL A 77 0.26 -3.34 6.75
N ASP A 78 -0.87 -3.92 7.15
CA ASP A 78 -1.22 -4.29 8.52
C ASP A 78 -1.60 -3.12 9.46
N SER A 79 -1.53 -1.87 9.00
CA SER A 79 -2.10 -0.73 9.74
C SER A 79 -3.61 -0.86 9.90
N GLU A 80 -4.13 -0.37 11.04
CA GLU A 80 -5.58 -0.23 11.25
C GLU A 80 -6.01 1.19 10.90
N ILE A 81 -7.09 1.32 10.13
CA ILE A 81 -7.76 2.58 9.85
C ILE A 81 -9.10 2.56 10.57
N ARG A 82 -9.29 3.48 11.50
CA ARG A 82 -10.53 3.67 12.25
C ARG A 82 -11.32 4.81 11.64
N ILE A 83 -12.61 4.61 11.41
CA ILE A 83 -13.48 5.60 10.79
C ILE A 83 -14.72 5.77 11.68
N GLY A 84 -14.92 7.00 12.13
CA GLY A 84 -15.95 7.29 13.13
C GLY A 84 -15.78 6.42 14.38
N ASP A 85 -16.89 6.05 15.03
CA ASP A 85 -16.86 5.30 16.29
C ASP A 85 -16.86 3.77 16.08
N ALA A 86 -17.20 3.28 14.89
CA ALA A 86 -17.55 1.88 14.71
C ALA A 86 -16.65 1.12 13.72
N VAL A 87 -16.29 1.71 12.58
CA VAL A 87 -15.65 0.98 11.49
C VAL A 87 -14.17 0.90 11.69
N ARG A 88 -13.63 -0.31 11.53
CA ARG A 88 -12.20 -0.58 11.55
C ARG A 88 -11.82 -1.37 10.30
N LEU A 89 -10.80 -0.89 9.62
CA LEU A 89 -10.24 -1.50 8.43
C LEU A 89 -8.80 -1.89 8.70
N LYS A 90 -8.33 -2.96 8.05
CA LYS A 90 -6.92 -3.36 8.05
C LYS A 90 -6.36 -3.15 6.64
N VAL A 91 -5.29 -2.39 6.52
CA VAL A 91 -4.60 -2.21 5.25
C VAL A 91 -3.96 -3.52 4.81
N THR A 92 -4.28 -3.96 3.60
CA THR A 92 -3.84 -5.25 3.07
C THR A 92 -2.93 -5.12 1.85
N GLN A 93 -2.98 -3.97 1.17
CA GLN A 93 -2.18 -3.76 -0.04
C GLN A 93 -2.02 -2.26 -0.32
N ILE A 94 -0.84 -1.88 -0.80
CA ILE A 94 -0.53 -0.56 -1.35
C ILE A 94 -0.36 -0.69 -2.85
N GLY A 95 -1.07 0.14 -3.63
CA GLY A 95 -1.06 0.10 -5.08
C GLY A 95 -1.72 -1.17 -5.66
N LYS A 96 -1.78 -1.22 -6.97
CA LYS A 96 -2.24 -2.42 -7.71
C LYS A 96 -1.65 -2.45 -9.11
N GLU A 97 -1.45 -3.63 -9.65
CA GLU A 97 -1.24 -3.79 -11.09
C GLU A 97 -2.57 -3.71 -11.84
N CYS A 98 -2.62 -2.93 -12.91
CA CYS A 98 -3.77 -2.86 -13.80
C CYS A 98 -3.48 -3.70 -15.04
N HIS A 99 -4.22 -4.78 -15.23
CA HIS A 99 -4.10 -5.66 -16.41
C HIS A 99 -4.69 -5.05 -17.68
N SER A 100 -5.53 -4.02 -17.55
CA SER A 100 -6.14 -3.29 -18.65
C SER A 100 -6.19 -1.79 -18.36
N HIS A 101 -6.04 -0.99 -19.41
CA HIS A 101 -6.15 0.45 -19.30
C HIS A 101 -7.62 0.86 -19.18
N CYS A 102 -8.00 1.47 -18.05
CA CYS A 102 -9.34 2.00 -17.84
C CYS A 102 -9.55 3.31 -18.62
N ALA A 103 -10.78 3.83 -18.64
CA ALA A 103 -11.12 5.05 -19.34
C ALA A 103 -10.26 6.27 -18.94
N ILE A 104 -9.88 6.37 -17.66
CA ILE A 104 -8.98 7.43 -17.15
C ILE A 104 -7.60 7.31 -17.80
N TYR A 105 -7.02 6.11 -17.77
CA TYR A 105 -5.70 5.89 -18.39
C TYR A 105 -5.73 6.18 -19.89
N GLN A 106 -6.81 5.81 -20.59
CA GLN A 106 -6.94 6.09 -22.01
C GLN A 106 -7.03 7.59 -22.31
N ARG A 107 -7.69 8.38 -21.45
CA ARG A 107 -7.83 9.84 -21.62
C ARG A 107 -6.58 10.62 -21.21
N MET A 108 -5.95 10.21 -20.10
CA MET A 108 -4.88 10.98 -19.46
C MET A 108 -3.49 10.40 -19.67
N GLY A 109 -3.37 9.17 -20.17
CA GLY A 109 -2.11 8.44 -20.26
C GLY A 109 -1.55 8.01 -18.90
N ASP A 110 -2.27 8.27 -17.81
CA ASP A 110 -1.86 7.99 -16.42
C ASP A 110 -3.06 7.65 -15.53
N CYS A 111 -2.78 7.00 -14.40
CA CYS A 111 -3.75 6.73 -13.35
C CYS A 111 -3.03 6.68 -11.99
N ILE A 112 -3.62 7.32 -10.98
CA ILE A 112 -3.02 7.39 -9.63
C ILE A 112 -3.29 6.14 -8.79
N MET A 113 -4.38 5.42 -9.02
CA MET A 113 -4.75 4.24 -8.22
C MET A 113 -3.68 3.15 -8.14
N PRO A 114 -2.89 2.84 -9.20
CA PRO A 114 -1.80 1.88 -9.11
C PRO A 114 -0.68 2.26 -8.14
N ARG A 115 -0.48 3.55 -7.91
CA ARG A 115 0.64 4.05 -7.09
C ARG A 115 0.20 4.57 -5.72
N GLU A 116 -0.94 5.25 -5.68
CA GLU A 116 -1.40 6.02 -4.52
C GLU A 116 -2.57 5.34 -3.79
N GLY A 117 -3.25 4.37 -4.45
CA GLY A 117 -4.38 3.68 -3.86
C GLY A 117 -3.94 2.65 -2.84
N ILE A 118 -4.69 2.54 -1.74
CA ILE A 118 -4.54 1.45 -0.79
C ILE A 118 -5.82 0.63 -0.72
N PHE A 119 -5.68 -0.60 -0.28
CA PHE A 119 -6.78 -1.55 -0.15
C PHE A 119 -6.81 -2.11 1.27
N ALA A 120 -8.01 -2.40 1.73
CA ALA A 120 -8.24 -2.85 3.09
C ALA A 120 -9.33 -3.91 3.19
N GLU A 121 -9.26 -4.69 4.26
CA GLU A 121 -10.31 -5.58 4.76
C GLU A 121 -11.08 -4.91 5.90
N VAL A 122 -12.34 -5.25 6.05
CA VAL A 122 -13.19 -4.75 7.13
C VAL A 122 -13.05 -5.66 8.35
N LEU A 123 -12.41 -5.15 9.41
CA LEU A 123 -12.27 -5.86 10.70
C LEU A 123 -13.53 -5.72 11.55
N THR A 124 -14.13 -4.52 11.57
CA THR A 124 -15.36 -4.24 12.30
C THR A 124 -16.27 -3.43 11.40
N GLY A 125 -17.49 -3.91 11.23
CA GLY A 125 -18.53 -3.25 10.45
C GLY A 125 -19.24 -2.15 11.23
N GLY A 126 -19.99 -1.34 10.51
CA GLY A 126 -20.76 -0.23 11.06
C GLY A 126 -21.20 0.72 9.96
N MET A 127 -21.82 1.82 10.34
CA MET A 127 -22.22 2.88 9.42
C MET A 127 -21.21 4.02 9.50
N ILE A 128 -20.79 4.55 8.35
CA ILE A 128 -20.01 5.78 8.28
C ILE A 128 -20.73 6.82 7.41
N ARG A 129 -20.40 8.09 7.66
CA ARG A 129 -20.92 9.25 6.92
C ARG A 129 -19.77 10.10 6.40
N VAL A 130 -20.06 10.84 5.34
CA VAL A 130 -19.13 11.87 4.87
C VAL A 130 -18.87 12.87 6.01
N GLY A 131 -17.58 13.14 6.27
CA GLY A 131 -17.14 14.01 7.38
C GLY A 131 -16.75 13.27 8.66
N ASP A 132 -16.95 11.95 8.73
CA ASP A 132 -16.46 11.16 9.86
C ASP A 132 -14.93 11.21 9.94
N CYS A 133 -14.42 11.31 11.17
CA CYS A 133 -12.99 11.33 11.45
C CYS A 133 -12.33 10.01 11.05
N VAL A 134 -11.12 10.12 10.49
CA VAL A 134 -10.27 8.96 10.16
C VAL A 134 -9.02 9.01 11.03
N GLU A 135 -8.76 7.94 11.75
CA GLU A 135 -7.53 7.72 12.55
C GLU A 135 -6.76 6.56 11.94
N VAL A 136 -5.45 6.75 11.76
CA VAL A 136 -4.54 5.69 11.32
C VAL A 136 -3.74 5.22 12.51
N VAL A 137 -3.85 3.94 12.83
CA VAL A 137 -3.06 3.27 13.87
C VAL A 137 -2.04 2.41 13.16
N MET A 138 -0.77 2.78 13.30
CA MET A 138 0.33 2.00 12.72
C MET A 138 0.36 0.60 13.32
N PRO A 139 0.83 -0.42 12.59
CA PRO A 139 1.02 -1.74 13.15
C PRO A 139 1.87 -1.63 14.41
N GLN A 140 1.46 -2.29 15.49
CA GLN A 140 2.36 -2.45 16.63
C GLN A 140 3.50 -3.35 16.19
N GLU A 141 4.66 -2.76 15.99
CA GLU A 141 5.87 -3.46 15.56
C GLU A 141 6.49 -4.23 16.74
N ASP A 142 5.80 -5.27 17.20
CA ASP A 142 6.43 -6.28 18.07
C ASP A 142 7.21 -7.34 17.26
N ARG A 143 7.08 -7.33 15.94
CA ARG A 143 7.82 -8.25 15.06
C ARG A 143 8.90 -7.52 14.31
N PRO A 144 10.17 -7.96 14.44
CA PRO A 144 11.24 -7.42 13.63
C PRO A 144 10.98 -7.72 12.15
N TYR A 145 11.30 -6.78 11.27
CA TYR A 145 11.30 -7.02 9.83
C TYR A 145 12.36 -8.05 9.49
N SER A 146 11.97 -9.15 8.84
CA SER A 146 12.94 -10.10 8.28
C SER A 146 13.66 -9.47 7.10
N VAL A 147 14.96 -9.36 7.19
CA VAL A 147 15.81 -8.70 6.18
C VAL A 147 16.90 -9.64 5.70
N ALA A 148 17.14 -9.65 4.40
CA ALA A 148 18.35 -10.19 3.83
C ALA A 148 19.16 -9.06 3.17
N VAL A 149 20.44 -8.97 3.49
CA VAL A 149 21.34 -8.00 2.88
C VAL A 149 22.07 -8.69 1.72
N ILE A 150 21.94 -8.12 0.51
CA ILE A 150 22.63 -8.65 -0.67
C ILE A 150 23.52 -7.56 -1.23
N THR A 151 24.82 -7.85 -1.35
CA THR A 151 25.81 -6.98 -1.99
C THR A 151 26.33 -7.64 -3.25
N LEU A 152 26.63 -6.82 -4.25
CA LEU A 152 27.15 -7.25 -5.55
C LEU A 152 28.53 -6.66 -5.74
N SER A 153 29.53 -7.51 -5.97
CA SER A 153 30.89 -7.08 -6.30
C SER A 153 31.76 -8.24 -6.75
N ASP A 154 32.20 -8.25 -7.99
CA ASP A 154 33.12 -9.24 -8.52
C ASP A 154 34.42 -9.31 -7.70
N LYS A 155 35.03 -8.16 -7.38
CA LYS A 155 36.28 -8.09 -6.64
C LYS A 155 36.19 -8.58 -5.21
N ALA A 156 35.09 -8.23 -4.51
CA ALA A 156 34.90 -8.70 -3.15
C ALA A 156 34.55 -10.18 -3.14
N PHE A 157 33.74 -10.65 -4.08
CA PHE A 157 33.44 -12.07 -4.24
C PHE A 157 34.67 -12.93 -4.57
N ALA A 158 35.58 -12.41 -5.36
CA ALA A 158 36.88 -13.07 -5.66
C ALA A 158 37.90 -12.96 -4.51
N GLY A 159 37.59 -12.26 -3.43
CA GLY A 159 38.52 -12.06 -2.30
C GLY A 159 39.65 -11.05 -2.58
N GLU A 160 39.54 -10.26 -3.64
CA GLU A 160 40.52 -9.23 -4.02
C GLU A 160 40.41 -7.95 -3.17
N ARG A 161 39.27 -7.76 -2.51
CA ARG A 161 39.01 -6.68 -1.55
C ARG A 161 37.96 -7.09 -0.55
N ASP A 162 37.87 -6.38 0.58
CA ASP A 162 36.82 -6.59 1.58
C ASP A 162 35.46 -6.06 1.10
N ASP A 163 34.39 -6.74 1.47
CA ASP A 163 33.03 -6.19 1.34
C ASP A 163 32.79 -5.15 2.45
N LEU A 164 32.78 -3.88 2.08
CA LEU A 164 32.46 -2.78 2.99
C LEU A 164 30.99 -2.42 2.98
N SER A 165 30.27 -2.82 1.95
CA SER A 165 28.87 -2.45 1.73
C SER A 165 27.91 -3.24 2.62
N GLY A 166 28.06 -4.55 2.71
CA GLY A 166 27.26 -5.41 3.57
C GLY A 166 27.30 -4.95 5.03
N PRO A 167 28.48 -4.87 5.66
CA PRO A 167 28.60 -4.37 7.04
C PRO A 167 28.08 -2.95 7.23
N ALA A 168 28.21 -2.06 6.24
CA ALA A 168 27.69 -0.71 6.31
C ALA A 168 26.16 -0.70 6.33
N ILE A 169 25.50 -1.52 5.50
CA ILE A 169 24.04 -1.67 5.49
C ILE A 169 23.54 -2.23 6.84
N GLU A 170 24.19 -3.27 7.35
CA GLU A 170 23.84 -3.84 8.66
C GLU A 170 23.94 -2.80 9.80
N LYS A 171 25.00 -1.98 9.77
CA LYS A 171 25.15 -0.90 10.72
C LYS A 171 24.05 0.14 10.61
N ILE A 172 23.68 0.56 9.39
CA ILE A 172 22.60 1.52 9.15
C ILE A 172 21.27 0.97 9.69
N LEU A 173 20.97 -0.31 9.44
CA LEU A 173 19.76 -0.95 9.96
C LEU A 173 19.73 -0.92 11.48
N LYS A 174 20.83 -1.27 12.16
CA LYS A 174 20.95 -1.21 13.62
C LYS A 174 20.80 0.21 14.17
N ASP A 175 21.46 1.18 13.55
CA ASP A 175 21.37 2.58 13.95
C ASP A 175 19.92 3.13 13.77
N SER A 176 19.18 2.63 12.76
CA SER A 176 17.75 2.97 12.56
C SER A 176 16.84 2.35 13.63
N GLU A 177 17.17 1.17 14.16
CA GLU A 177 16.42 0.56 15.28
C GLU A 177 16.39 1.49 16.50
N GLU A 178 17.50 2.09 16.83
CA GLU A 178 17.61 3.01 17.97
C GLU A 178 16.88 4.33 17.73
N LYS A 179 16.96 4.84 16.49
CA LYS A 179 16.43 6.16 16.13
C LYS A 179 14.94 6.17 15.83
N ASP A 180 14.49 5.16 15.07
CA ASP A 180 13.15 5.14 14.48
C ASP A 180 12.24 4.10 15.16
N HIS A 181 12.74 3.36 16.16
CA HIS A 181 12.05 2.27 16.88
C HIS A 181 11.57 1.14 15.97
N ILE A 182 12.25 0.93 14.85
CA ILE A 182 11.99 -0.13 13.89
C ILE A 182 12.95 -1.28 14.18
N ARG A 183 12.45 -2.52 14.37
CA ARG A 183 13.28 -3.69 14.64
C ARG A 183 13.53 -4.48 13.37
N PHE A 184 14.78 -4.86 13.13
CA PHE A 184 15.21 -5.69 12.01
C PHE A 184 15.78 -7.03 12.47
N ASP A 185 15.35 -8.11 11.84
CA ASP A 185 15.90 -9.44 12.01
C ASP A 185 16.67 -9.82 10.74
N ILE A 186 17.96 -9.55 10.72
CA ILE A 186 18.83 -9.83 9.58
C ILE A 186 19.06 -11.33 9.52
N LYS A 187 18.37 -12.00 8.61
CA LYS A 187 18.43 -13.45 8.43
C LYS A 187 19.69 -13.89 7.71
N GLU A 188 20.11 -13.14 6.72
CA GLU A 188 21.26 -13.49 5.88
C GLU A 188 21.92 -12.24 5.35
N THR A 189 23.27 -12.32 5.23
CA THR A 189 24.08 -11.37 4.47
C THR A 189 24.78 -12.13 3.37
N ILE A 190 24.54 -11.75 2.12
CA ILE A 190 24.96 -12.48 0.93
C ILE A 190 25.81 -11.57 0.05
N LEU A 191 27.02 -12.02 -0.27
CA LEU A 191 27.86 -11.38 -1.26
C LEU A 191 27.82 -12.19 -2.56
N LEU A 192 27.53 -11.53 -3.67
CA LEU A 192 27.44 -12.14 -5.00
C LEU A 192 28.40 -11.45 -5.97
N PRO A 193 28.83 -12.13 -7.05
CA PRO A 193 29.45 -11.47 -8.17
C PRO A 193 28.44 -10.53 -8.85
N ASP A 194 28.94 -9.55 -9.58
CA ASP A 194 28.11 -8.66 -10.38
C ASP A 194 27.34 -9.48 -11.44
N GLY A 195 26.02 -9.27 -11.52
CA GLY A 195 25.20 -9.96 -12.51
C GLY A 195 23.75 -10.17 -12.07
N GLU A 196 22.86 -10.22 -13.08
CA GLU A 196 21.42 -10.30 -12.86
C GLU A 196 20.94 -11.70 -12.43
N GLU A 197 21.55 -12.77 -12.99
CA GLU A 197 21.07 -14.13 -12.75
C GLU A 197 21.26 -14.59 -11.29
N GLY A 198 22.41 -14.28 -10.70
CA GLY A 198 22.71 -14.61 -9.31
C GLY A 198 21.77 -13.88 -8.37
N LEU A 199 21.54 -12.60 -8.62
CA LEU A 199 20.61 -11.77 -7.85
C LEU A 199 19.19 -12.30 -7.96
N LYS A 200 18.68 -12.58 -9.16
CA LYS A 200 17.34 -13.15 -9.38
C LYS A 200 17.13 -14.44 -8.60
N LYS A 201 18.08 -15.36 -8.62
CA LYS A 201 17.98 -16.62 -7.88
C LYS A 201 17.82 -16.39 -6.38
N GLN A 202 18.59 -15.45 -5.81
CA GLN A 202 18.50 -15.14 -4.39
C GLN A 202 17.19 -14.43 -4.04
N LEU A 203 16.72 -13.48 -4.84
CA LEU A 203 15.43 -12.81 -4.62
C LEU A 203 14.27 -13.80 -4.64
N ILE A 204 14.26 -14.76 -5.58
CA ILE A 204 13.21 -15.82 -5.63
C ILE A 204 13.29 -16.73 -4.40
N ARG A 205 14.51 -17.05 -3.92
CA ARG A 205 14.70 -17.91 -2.74
C ARG A 205 14.25 -17.24 -1.45
N LEU A 206 14.37 -15.92 -1.36
CA LEU A 206 14.08 -15.11 -0.18
C LEU A 206 12.61 -14.64 -0.12
N ALA A 207 11.89 -14.66 -1.23
CA ALA A 207 10.48 -14.28 -1.31
C ALA A 207 9.56 -15.42 -0.83
#